data_66c4582e895e6160aab358de5967f8cf
#
_entry.id   66c4582e895e6160aab358de5967f8cf
#
_cell.length_a   1.000
_cell.length_b   1.000
_cell.length_c   1.000
_cell.angle_alpha   90.00
_cell.angle_beta   90.00
_cell.angle_gamma   90.00
#
_symmetry.space_group_name_H-M   'P 1'
#
loop_
_entity.id
_entity.type
_entity.pdbx_description
1 polymer ?
#
loop_
_entity_poly.entity_id
_entity_poly.type
_entity_poly.pdbx_seq_one_letter_code
_entity_poly.pdbx_strand_id
1 'polypeptide(L)'
;MQREDILLSAAQIFRHKGFHGTSMQDIADAVHLQKASLYHHIRSKQEILLAILDQALDTLIADLQPIVDSDQPADQKLSAAMRAYIDRMTRNADLAAVLLLEHRSLEPTLRAQHVERRDRFEALWRQIIFQGMQHGLFRPVDEAVASYALLGVQNWLITWYREGGRYRPEQLADQFIDLFLRGLRAEGGAQ
;
A
#
# COMPACT_ATOMS: atom_id res chain seq x y z
N MET A 1 -17.64 -5.84 -19.86
CA MET A 1 -16.96 -6.00 -18.54
C MET A 1 -15.47 -6.00 -18.79
N GLN A 2 -14.75 -5.15 -18.08
CA GLN A 2 -13.30 -5.03 -18.22
C GLN A 2 -12.61 -5.92 -17.19
N ARG A 3 -11.35 -6.29 -17.43
CA ARG A 3 -10.53 -7.08 -16.49
C ARG A 3 -10.47 -6.43 -15.10
N GLU A 4 -10.49 -5.12 -15.07
CA GLU A 4 -10.45 -4.32 -13.81
C GLU A 4 -11.69 -4.56 -12.93
N ASP A 5 -12.89 -4.69 -13.51
CA ASP A 5 -14.12 -4.99 -12.76
C ASP A 5 -14.01 -6.35 -12.05
N ILE A 6 -13.37 -7.33 -12.72
CA ILE A 6 -13.14 -8.66 -12.14
C ILE A 6 -12.18 -8.58 -10.96
N LEU A 7 -11.09 -7.80 -11.08
CA LEU A 7 -10.10 -7.65 -10.01
C LEU A 7 -10.69 -6.95 -8.79
N LEU A 8 -11.48 -5.90 -8.97
CA LEU A 8 -12.15 -5.20 -7.88
C LEU A 8 -13.14 -6.10 -7.14
N SER A 9 -13.99 -6.82 -7.87
CA SER A 9 -14.94 -7.77 -7.26
C SER A 9 -14.22 -8.90 -6.53
N ALA A 10 -13.13 -9.44 -7.11
CA ALA A 10 -12.32 -10.47 -6.48
C ALA A 10 -11.64 -9.96 -5.20
N ALA A 11 -11.15 -8.71 -5.17
CA ALA A 11 -10.56 -8.11 -3.99
C ALA A 11 -11.56 -8.02 -2.83
N GLN A 12 -12.80 -7.63 -3.10
CA GLN A 12 -13.87 -7.62 -2.11
C GLN A 12 -14.13 -9.01 -1.51
N ILE A 13 -14.19 -10.04 -2.38
CA ILE A 13 -14.42 -11.41 -1.92
C ILE A 13 -13.23 -11.92 -1.12
N PHE A 14 -11.99 -11.69 -1.58
CA PHE A 14 -10.78 -12.08 -0.86
C PHE A 14 -10.68 -11.42 0.52
N ARG A 15 -11.07 -10.15 0.63
CA ARG A 15 -11.13 -9.47 1.94
C ARG A 15 -12.07 -10.15 2.92
N HIS A 16 -13.26 -10.59 2.46
CA HIS A 16 -14.30 -11.13 3.33
C HIS A 16 -14.18 -12.64 3.60
N LYS A 17 -13.83 -13.42 2.58
CA LYS A 17 -13.75 -14.89 2.67
C LYS A 17 -12.31 -15.41 2.80
N GLY A 18 -11.30 -14.56 2.60
CA GLY A 18 -9.91 -14.94 2.40
C GLY A 18 -9.66 -15.56 1.03
N PHE A 19 -8.40 -15.56 0.60
CA PHE A 19 -8.02 -16.15 -0.68
C PHE A 19 -8.36 -17.64 -0.76
N HIS A 20 -8.04 -18.42 0.28
CA HIS A 20 -8.26 -19.88 0.27
C HIS A 20 -9.75 -20.22 0.30
N GLY A 21 -10.57 -19.45 1.01
CA GLY A 21 -12.02 -19.65 1.09
C GLY A 21 -12.81 -19.25 -0.17
N THR A 22 -12.16 -18.62 -1.15
CA THR A 22 -12.79 -18.14 -2.38
C THR A 22 -12.56 -19.11 -3.53
N SER A 23 -13.62 -19.41 -4.28
CA SER A 23 -13.56 -20.20 -5.52
C SER A 23 -13.63 -19.31 -6.76
N MET A 24 -13.20 -19.83 -7.93
CA MET A 24 -13.43 -19.16 -9.22
C MET A 24 -14.93 -19.00 -9.56
N GLN A 25 -15.80 -19.86 -9.00
CA GLN A 25 -17.25 -19.72 -9.14
C GLN A 25 -17.76 -18.50 -8.37
N ASP A 26 -17.33 -18.29 -7.12
CA ASP A 26 -17.70 -17.11 -6.33
C ASP A 26 -17.37 -15.80 -7.07
N ILE A 27 -16.20 -15.76 -7.73
CA ILE A 27 -15.79 -14.58 -8.51
C ILE A 27 -16.66 -14.42 -9.75
N ALA A 28 -16.92 -15.51 -10.49
CA ALA A 28 -17.77 -15.47 -11.67
C ALA A 28 -19.19 -14.98 -11.35
N ASP A 29 -19.78 -15.49 -10.27
CA ASP A 29 -21.12 -15.10 -9.81
C ASP A 29 -21.18 -13.62 -9.43
N ALA A 30 -20.15 -13.10 -8.73
CA ALA A 30 -20.07 -11.70 -8.30
C ALA A 30 -19.99 -10.72 -9.48
N VAL A 31 -19.43 -11.16 -10.61
CA VAL A 31 -19.33 -10.34 -11.83
C VAL A 31 -20.37 -10.73 -12.89
N HIS A 32 -21.36 -11.53 -12.52
CA HIS A 32 -22.43 -11.99 -13.40
C HIS A 32 -21.93 -12.65 -14.70
N LEU A 33 -20.83 -13.40 -14.63
CA LEU A 33 -20.28 -14.20 -15.71
C LEU A 33 -20.47 -15.69 -15.46
N GLN A 34 -20.57 -16.44 -16.56
CA GLN A 34 -20.36 -17.88 -16.47
C GLN A 34 -18.88 -18.18 -16.19
N LYS A 35 -18.60 -19.20 -15.41
CA LYS A 35 -17.22 -19.60 -15.06
C LYS A 35 -16.34 -19.82 -16.30
N ALA A 36 -16.88 -20.38 -17.37
CA ALA A 36 -16.17 -20.54 -18.66
C ALA A 36 -15.76 -19.18 -19.25
N SER A 37 -16.64 -18.18 -19.19
CA SER A 37 -16.34 -16.82 -19.66
C SER A 37 -15.27 -16.13 -18.82
N LEU A 38 -15.26 -16.35 -17.50
CA LEU A 38 -14.21 -15.82 -16.62
C LEU A 38 -12.81 -16.34 -17.03
N TYR A 39 -12.69 -17.61 -17.42
CA TYR A 39 -11.43 -18.20 -17.86
C TYR A 39 -10.89 -17.64 -19.18
N HIS A 40 -11.71 -16.96 -19.98
CA HIS A 40 -11.21 -16.21 -21.15
C HIS A 40 -10.45 -14.94 -20.76
N HIS A 41 -10.74 -14.38 -19.58
CA HIS A 41 -10.08 -13.18 -19.06
C HIS A 41 -8.91 -13.50 -18.14
N ILE A 42 -9.00 -14.56 -17.33
CA ILE A 42 -8.05 -14.88 -16.27
C ILE A 42 -7.95 -16.39 -16.08
N ARG A 43 -6.73 -16.92 -16.07
CA ARG A 43 -6.47 -18.36 -16.09
C ARG A 43 -6.59 -19.05 -14.73
N SER A 44 -6.34 -18.33 -13.63
CA SER A 44 -6.35 -18.91 -12.29
C SER A 44 -6.64 -17.88 -11.21
N LYS A 45 -7.02 -18.36 -10.02
CA LYS A 45 -7.19 -17.53 -8.83
C LYS A 45 -5.87 -16.91 -8.38
N GLN A 46 -4.74 -17.58 -8.58
CA GLN A 46 -3.40 -17.07 -8.31
C GLN A 46 -3.05 -15.88 -9.22
N GLU A 47 -3.44 -15.95 -10.50
CA GLU A 47 -3.25 -14.83 -11.45
C GLU A 47 -4.09 -13.61 -11.04
N ILE A 48 -5.32 -13.83 -10.55
CA ILE A 48 -6.17 -12.75 -10.01
C ILE A 48 -5.48 -12.10 -8.80
N LEU A 49 -5.02 -12.91 -7.85
CA LEU A 49 -4.36 -12.40 -6.66
C LEU A 49 -3.11 -11.58 -7.01
N LEU A 50 -2.23 -12.14 -7.85
CA LEU A 50 -1.03 -11.42 -8.29
C LEU A 50 -1.40 -10.10 -8.96
N ALA A 51 -2.38 -10.09 -9.87
CA ALA A 51 -2.80 -8.88 -10.56
C ALA A 51 -3.34 -7.81 -9.59
N ILE A 52 -4.10 -8.19 -8.57
CA ILE A 52 -4.58 -7.27 -7.53
C ILE A 52 -3.41 -6.68 -6.74
N LEU A 53 -2.48 -7.52 -6.29
CA LEU A 53 -1.32 -7.11 -5.51
C LEU A 53 -0.38 -6.19 -6.30
N ASP A 54 -0.14 -6.52 -7.56
CA ASP A 54 0.72 -5.74 -8.45
C ASP A 54 0.08 -4.39 -8.79
N GLN A 55 -1.22 -4.37 -9.11
CA GLN A 55 -1.96 -3.13 -9.37
C GLN A 55 -1.95 -2.20 -8.13
N ALA A 56 -2.11 -2.76 -6.93
CA ALA A 56 -2.07 -1.98 -5.70
C ALA A 56 -0.68 -1.34 -5.49
N LEU A 57 0.40 -2.11 -5.66
CA LEU A 57 1.77 -1.57 -5.55
C LEU A 57 2.11 -0.58 -6.66
N ASP A 58 1.74 -0.88 -7.92
CA ASP A 58 2.00 0.03 -9.04
C ASP A 58 1.31 1.38 -8.83
N THR A 59 0.09 1.38 -8.27
CA THR A 59 -0.62 2.59 -7.89
C THR A 59 0.11 3.37 -6.79
N LEU A 60 0.56 2.67 -5.73
CA LEU A 60 1.31 3.29 -4.63
C LEU A 60 2.65 3.85 -5.10
N ILE A 61 3.36 3.14 -5.98
CA ILE A 61 4.60 3.62 -6.59
C ILE A 61 4.34 4.86 -7.45
N ALA A 62 3.27 4.86 -8.26
CA ALA A 62 2.91 6.00 -9.09
C ALA A 62 2.54 7.25 -8.26
N ASP A 63 1.94 7.08 -7.09
CA ASP A 63 1.64 8.18 -6.18
C ASP A 63 2.92 8.72 -5.49
N LEU A 64 3.86 7.86 -5.13
CA LEU A 64 5.06 8.24 -4.36
C LEU A 64 6.21 8.74 -5.24
N GLN A 65 6.42 8.17 -6.43
CA GLN A 65 7.57 8.49 -7.27
C GLN A 65 7.69 10.01 -7.56
N PRO A 66 6.63 10.74 -7.96
CA PRO A 66 6.71 12.18 -8.20
C PRO A 66 7.08 12.97 -6.93
N ILE A 67 6.66 12.50 -5.76
CA ILE A 67 6.98 13.13 -4.48
C ILE A 67 8.48 12.97 -4.18
N VAL A 68 9.01 11.77 -4.37
CA VAL A 68 10.44 11.46 -4.17
C VAL A 68 11.32 12.28 -5.11
N ASP A 69 10.90 12.42 -6.36
CA ASP A 69 11.65 13.10 -7.42
C ASP A 69 11.51 14.65 -7.39
N SER A 70 10.60 15.18 -6.56
CA SER A 70 10.41 16.64 -6.44
C SER A 70 11.61 17.32 -5.79
N ASP A 71 11.71 18.64 -5.94
CA ASP A 71 12.74 19.50 -5.29
C ASP A 71 12.37 19.90 -3.84
N GLN A 72 11.29 19.36 -3.29
CA GLN A 72 10.85 19.71 -1.93
C GLN A 72 11.84 19.19 -0.87
N PRO A 73 11.95 19.86 0.28
CA PRO A 73 12.68 19.33 1.43
C PRO A 73 12.15 17.98 1.89
N ALA A 74 13.02 17.13 2.44
CA ALA A 74 12.69 15.74 2.78
C ALA A 74 11.56 15.60 3.81
N ASP A 75 11.40 16.54 4.73
CA ASP A 75 10.29 16.57 5.68
C ASP A 75 8.94 16.85 5.02
N GLN A 76 8.92 17.69 3.99
CA GLN A 76 7.73 17.93 3.16
C GLN A 76 7.42 16.71 2.29
N LYS A 77 8.46 16.10 1.67
CA LYS A 77 8.29 14.84 0.92
C LYS A 77 7.70 13.74 1.80
N LEU A 78 8.25 13.57 3.01
CA LEU A 78 7.75 12.56 3.95
C LEU A 78 6.28 12.82 4.31
N SER A 79 5.94 14.07 4.60
CA SER A 79 4.57 14.48 4.90
C SER A 79 3.62 14.20 3.74
N ALA A 80 4.00 14.56 2.51
CA ALA A 80 3.20 14.32 1.32
C ALA A 80 3.02 12.83 1.04
N ALA A 81 4.09 12.03 1.16
CA ALA A 81 4.06 10.58 0.99
C ALA A 81 3.15 9.89 2.01
N MET A 82 3.21 10.28 3.29
CA MET A 82 2.35 9.74 4.33
C MET A 82 0.87 10.08 4.07
N ARG A 83 0.56 11.31 3.64
CA ARG A 83 -0.81 11.70 3.28
C ARG A 83 -1.34 10.88 2.11
N ALA A 84 -0.56 10.77 1.03
CA ALA A 84 -0.95 10.00 -0.15
C ALA A 84 -1.19 8.53 0.21
N TYR A 85 -0.31 7.94 1.02
CA TYR A 85 -0.43 6.55 1.44
C TYR A 85 -1.67 6.32 2.30
N ILE A 86 -1.90 7.13 3.35
CA ILE A 86 -3.07 7.00 4.22
C ILE A 86 -4.37 7.20 3.45
N ASP A 87 -4.43 8.19 2.55
CA ASP A 87 -5.59 8.40 1.69
C ASP A 87 -5.87 7.17 0.83
N ARG A 88 -4.85 6.59 0.19
CA ARG A 88 -4.98 5.40 -0.63
C ARG A 88 -5.45 4.19 0.17
N MET A 89 -4.86 3.96 1.35
CA MET A 89 -5.20 2.84 2.23
C MET A 89 -6.63 2.92 2.78
N THR A 90 -7.14 4.13 3.00
CA THR A 90 -8.49 4.35 3.53
C THR A 90 -9.57 4.35 2.45
N ARG A 91 -9.31 4.92 1.27
CA ARG A 91 -10.25 4.93 0.15
C ARG A 91 -10.42 3.57 -0.53
N ASN A 92 -9.35 2.79 -0.62
CA ASN A 92 -9.34 1.48 -1.27
C ASN A 92 -9.11 0.35 -0.26
N ALA A 93 -9.89 0.35 0.83
CA ALA A 93 -9.66 -0.53 1.97
C ALA A 93 -9.68 -2.03 1.61
N ASP A 94 -10.42 -2.45 0.58
CA ASP A 94 -10.45 -3.84 0.13
C ASP A 94 -9.13 -4.23 -0.55
N LEU A 95 -8.64 -3.40 -1.47
CA LEU A 95 -7.34 -3.61 -2.12
C LEU A 95 -6.19 -3.55 -1.11
N ALA A 96 -6.23 -2.60 -0.17
CA ALA A 96 -5.25 -2.47 0.89
C ALA A 96 -5.20 -3.72 1.79
N ALA A 97 -6.36 -4.23 2.18
CA ALA A 97 -6.44 -5.44 3.00
C ALA A 97 -5.86 -6.65 2.25
N VAL A 98 -6.22 -6.85 0.98
CA VAL A 98 -5.66 -7.95 0.16
C VAL A 98 -4.15 -7.80 0.00
N LEU A 99 -3.65 -6.59 -0.28
CA LEU A 99 -2.21 -6.32 -0.40
C LEU A 99 -1.44 -6.72 0.86
N LEU A 100 -1.96 -6.37 2.03
CA LEU A 100 -1.25 -6.57 3.29
C LEU A 100 -1.45 -7.97 3.89
N LEU A 101 -2.57 -8.61 3.65
CA LEU A 101 -2.91 -9.88 4.30
C LEU A 101 -2.73 -11.10 3.40
N GLU A 102 -2.98 -10.99 2.09
CA GLU A 102 -3.07 -12.15 1.19
C GLU A 102 -1.81 -12.41 0.35
N HIS A 103 -0.80 -11.55 0.40
CA HIS A 103 0.45 -11.73 -0.37
C HIS A 103 1.15 -13.07 -0.05
N ARG A 104 0.94 -13.63 1.15
CA ARG A 104 1.49 -14.92 1.57
C ARG A 104 0.81 -16.11 0.90
N SER A 105 -0.38 -15.91 0.36
CA SER A 105 -1.16 -16.92 -0.36
C SER A 105 -0.69 -17.12 -1.81
N LEU A 106 0.24 -16.27 -2.30
CA LEU A 106 0.86 -16.48 -3.61
C LEU A 106 1.76 -17.72 -3.61
N GLU A 107 1.72 -18.46 -4.71
CA GLU A 107 2.69 -19.52 -5.01
C GLU A 107 4.12 -18.95 -5.08
N PRO A 108 5.17 -19.76 -4.74
CA PRO A 108 6.53 -19.26 -4.60
C PRO A 108 7.06 -18.46 -5.79
N THR A 109 6.79 -18.92 -7.03
CA THR A 109 7.23 -18.25 -8.27
C THR A 109 6.57 -16.88 -8.46
N LEU A 110 5.28 -16.78 -8.24
CA LEU A 110 4.52 -15.52 -8.34
C LEU A 110 4.86 -14.57 -7.20
N ARG A 111 5.11 -15.13 -6.01
CA ARG A 111 5.58 -14.36 -4.86
C ARG A 111 6.92 -13.70 -5.12
N ALA A 112 7.86 -14.39 -5.76
CA ALA A 112 9.16 -13.81 -6.12
C ALA A 112 9.01 -12.59 -7.02
N GLN A 113 8.12 -12.65 -8.03
CA GLN A 113 7.81 -11.50 -8.90
C GLN A 113 7.20 -10.33 -8.13
N HIS A 114 6.29 -10.62 -7.20
CA HIS A 114 5.65 -9.59 -6.36
C HIS A 114 6.66 -8.90 -5.42
N VAL A 115 7.64 -9.64 -4.90
CA VAL A 115 8.68 -9.10 -4.00
C VAL A 115 9.47 -7.97 -4.66
N GLU A 116 9.82 -8.05 -5.94
CA GLU A 116 10.54 -7.00 -6.66
C GLU A 116 9.78 -5.66 -6.64
N ARG A 117 8.46 -5.69 -6.85
CA ARG A 117 7.62 -4.47 -6.77
C ARG A 117 7.53 -3.93 -5.35
N ARG A 118 7.36 -4.81 -4.39
CA ARG A 118 7.32 -4.43 -2.98
C ARG A 118 8.63 -3.75 -2.56
N ASP A 119 9.78 -4.33 -2.93
CA ASP A 119 11.09 -3.79 -2.60
C ASP A 119 11.31 -2.43 -3.28
N ARG A 120 10.82 -2.23 -4.51
CA ARG A 120 10.81 -0.92 -5.17
C ARG A 120 9.95 0.10 -4.41
N PHE A 121 8.75 -0.29 -3.98
CA PHE A 121 7.89 0.57 -3.17
C PHE A 121 8.56 0.98 -1.84
N GLU A 122 9.14 0.01 -1.12
CA GLU A 122 9.86 0.27 0.13
C GLU A 122 11.09 1.17 -0.08
N ALA A 123 11.80 1.02 -1.21
CA ALA A 123 12.96 1.84 -1.55
C ALA A 123 12.61 3.33 -1.67
N LEU A 124 11.40 3.70 -2.14
CA LEU A 124 10.98 5.09 -2.21
C LEU A 124 10.91 5.75 -0.83
N TRP A 125 10.42 5.04 0.17
CA TRP A 125 10.38 5.54 1.55
C TRP A 125 11.78 5.71 2.13
N ARG A 126 12.65 4.71 1.93
CA ARG A 126 14.07 4.79 2.36
C ARG A 126 14.78 5.96 1.71
N GLN A 127 14.52 6.21 0.42
CA GLN A 127 15.13 7.34 -0.30
C GLN A 127 14.76 8.69 0.31
N ILE A 128 13.49 8.91 0.70
CA ILE A 128 13.07 10.15 1.38
C ILE A 128 13.83 10.31 2.71
N ILE A 129 13.90 9.24 3.52
CA ILE A 129 14.57 9.27 4.82
C ILE A 129 16.07 9.54 4.63
N PHE A 130 16.71 8.84 3.68
CA PHE A 130 18.12 9.04 3.36
C PHE A 130 18.41 10.48 2.90
N GLN A 131 17.62 11.05 2.01
CA GLN A 131 17.74 12.45 1.60
C GLN A 131 17.65 13.41 2.80
N GLY A 132 16.72 13.14 3.73
CA GLY A 132 16.58 13.96 4.95
C GLY A 132 17.82 13.91 5.84
N MET A 133 18.44 12.76 5.99
CA MET A 133 19.72 12.62 6.73
C MET A 133 20.87 13.34 6.02
N GLN A 134 20.98 13.18 4.69
CA GLN A 134 22.04 13.83 3.91
C GLN A 134 21.99 15.37 4.00
N HIS A 135 20.80 15.95 4.09
CA HIS A 135 20.60 17.39 4.22
C HIS A 135 20.54 17.88 5.70
N GLY A 136 20.79 17.00 6.66
CA GLY A 136 20.77 17.36 8.09
C GLY A 136 19.37 17.69 8.65
N LEU A 137 18.30 17.41 7.91
CA LEU A 137 16.92 17.59 8.38
C LEU A 137 16.49 16.48 9.33
N PHE A 138 16.99 15.27 9.08
CA PHE A 138 16.74 14.10 9.92
C PHE A 138 18.02 13.69 10.65
N ARG A 139 17.86 13.25 11.91
CA ARG A 139 18.95 12.66 12.69
C ARG A 139 19.41 11.35 12.04
N PRO A 140 20.63 10.91 12.31
CA PRO A 140 21.10 9.61 11.85
C PRO A 140 20.21 8.48 12.38
N VAL A 141 19.65 7.69 11.48
CA VAL A 141 18.85 6.49 11.76
C VAL A 141 19.16 5.44 10.70
N ASP A 142 18.82 4.18 10.97
CA ASP A 142 18.75 3.16 9.94
C ASP A 142 17.49 3.42 9.10
N GLU A 143 17.66 3.75 7.81
CA GLU A 143 16.55 4.12 6.92
C GLU A 143 15.59 2.94 6.66
N ALA A 144 16.07 1.70 6.72
CA ALA A 144 15.22 0.53 6.57
C ALA A 144 14.34 0.35 7.81
N VAL A 145 14.92 0.45 9.01
CA VAL A 145 14.18 0.35 10.28
C VAL A 145 13.17 1.48 10.40
N ALA A 146 13.56 2.72 10.06
CA ALA A 146 12.65 3.86 10.09
C ALA A 146 11.49 3.70 9.09
N SER A 147 11.74 3.21 7.87
CA SER A 147 10.68 2.96 6.89
C SER A 147 9.75 1.83 7.33
N TYR A 148 10.26 0.75 7.93
CA TYR A 148 9.42 -0.34 8.46
C TYR A 148 8.54 0.12 9.62
N ALA A 149 9.06 0.95 10.54
CA ALA A 149 8.28 1.51 11.63
C ALA A 149 7.13 2.39 11.08
N LEU A 150 7.44 3.26 10.12
CA LEU A 150 6.50 4.16 9.48
C LEU A 150 5.41 3.39 8.71
N LEU A 151 5.79 2.43 7.88
CA LEU A 151 4.83 1.59 7.15
C LEU A 151 4.03 0.71 8.10
N GLY A 152 4.65 0.14 9.13
CA GLY A 152 3.97 -0.72 10.11
C GLY A 152 2.81 0.00 10.81
N VAL A 153 3.01 1.23 11.25
CA VAL A 153 1.96 2.03 11.89
C VAL A 153 0.83 2.36 10.90
N GLN A 154 1.17 2.76 9.67
CA GLN A 154 0.19 3.08 8.65
C GLN A 154 -0.58 1.83 8.16
N ASN A 155 0.12 0.70 7.98
CA ASN A 155 -0.50 -0.56 7.57
C ASN A 155 -1.52 -1.06 8.60
N TRP A 156 -1.31 -0.76 9.89
CA TRP A 156 -2.24 -1.16 10.95
C TRP A 156 -3.61 -0.50 10.82
N LEU A 157 -3.75 0.59 10.02
CA LEU A 157 -5.04 1.24 9.74
C LEU A 157 -6.09 0.26 9.21
N ILE A 158 -5.70 -0.75 8.43
CA ILE A 158 -6.65 -1.73 7.87
C ILE A 158 -7.42 -2.52 8.94
N THR A 159 -6.91 -2.57 10.16
CA THR A 159 -7.52 -3.35 11.26
C THR A 159 -8.57 -2.55 12.04
N TRP A 160 -8.36 -1.26 12.21
CA TRP A 160 -9.19 -0.45 13.11
C TRP A 160 -9.86 0.77 12.45
N TYR A 161 -9.33 1.29 11.35
CA TYR A 161 -9.96 2.41 10.66
C TYR A 161 -11.34 2.02 10.13
N ARG A 162 -12.31 2.91 10.28
CA ARG A 162 -13.66 2.77 9.74
C ARG A 162 -14.05 4.08 9.07
N GLU A 163 -14.52 3.99 7.83
CA GLU A 163 -15.11 5.11 7.12
C GLU A 163 -16.33 5.65 7.89
N GLY A 164 -16.42 6.97 8.00
CA GLY A 164 -17.46 7.63 8.84
C GLY A 164 -17.23 7.50 10.34
N GLY A 165 -16.12 6.90 10.78
CA GLY A 165 -15.74 6.78 12.18
C GLY A 165 -15.25 8.10 12.79
N ARG A 166 -14.61 8.01 13.97
CA ARG A 166 -14.14 9.15 14.77
C ARG A 166 -13.15 10.06 14.04
N TYR A 167 -12.30 9.50 13.18
CA TYR A 167 -11.20 10.22 12.54
C TYR A 167 -11.35 10.19 11.03
N ARG A 168 -11.15 11.35 10.38
CA ARG A 168 -11.00 11.45 8.94
C ARG A 168 -9.56 11.10 8.54
N PRO A 169 -9.32 10.60 7.31
CA PRO A 169 -7.97 10.24 6.83
C PRO A 169 -6.95 11.36 7.00
N GLU A 170 -7.36 12.61 6.71
CA GLU A 170 -6.48 13.77 6.83
C GLU A 170 -6.03 14.02 8.26
N GLN A 171 -6.94 13.86 9.23
CA GLN A 171 -6.63 14.02 10.66
C GLN A 171 -5.67 12.95 11.16
N LEU A 172 -5.80 11.72 10.66
CA LEU A 172 -4.86 10.63 10.99
C LEU A 172 -3.48 10.90 10.38
N ALA A 173 -3.46 11.36 9.12
CA ALA A 173 -2.22 11.72 8.47
C ALA A 173 -1.47 12.81 9.24
N ASP A 174 -2.18 13.89 9.64
CA ASP A 174 -1.58 14.99 10.43
C ASP A 174 -0.95 14.49 11.73
N GLN A 175 -1.65 13.63 12.48
CA GLN A 175 -1.15 13.10 13.73
C GLN A 175 0.06 12.17 13.52
N PHE A 176 0.00 11.28 12.53
CA PHE A 176 1.13 10.38 12.24
C PHE A 176 2.35 11.16 11.74
N ILE A 177 2.15 12.17 10.88
CA ILE A 177 3.21 13.04 10.40
C ILE A 177 3.89 13.76 11.58
N ASP A 178 3.13 14.37 12.48
CA ASP A 178 3.67 15.05 13.65
C ASP A 178 4.52 14.09 14.51
N LEU A 179 4.00 12.90 14.80
CA LEU A 179 4.73 11.89 15.59
C LEU A 179 6.05 11.46 14.92
N PHE A 180 6.02 11.16 13.62
CA PHE A 180 7.21 10.69 12.91
C PHE A 180 8.22 11.80 12.68
N LEU A 181 7.79 13.00 12.28
CA LEU A 181 8.71 14.12 12.08
C LEU A 181 9.38 14.54 13.38
N ARG A 182 8.67 14.59 14.51
CA ARG A 182 9.29 14.88 15.81
C ARG A 182 10.34 13.83 16.20
N GLY A 183 10.07 12.54 15.89
CA GLY A 183 11.01 11.46 16.15
C GLY A 183 12.22 11.43 15.21
N LEU A 184 12.12 12.00 14.01
CA LEU A 184 13.18 11.98 13.00
C LEU A 184 14.01 13.28 12.95
N ARG A 185 13.48 14.44 13.37
CA ARG A 185 14.19 15.72 13.30
C ARG A 185 15.53 15.65 14.05
N ALA A 186 16.54 16.28 13.44
CA ALA A 186 17.82 16.49 14.09
C ALA A 186 17.66 17.43 15.30
N GLU A 187 18.34 17.12 16.41
CA GLU A 187 18.42 18.04 17.55
C GLU A 187 19.17 19.30 17.12
N GLY A 188 18.53 20.47 17.16
CA GLY A 188 19.12 21.76 16.79
C GLY A 188 18.52 22.44 15.55
N GLY A 189 17.53 21.87 14.90
CA GLY A 189 16.85 22.44 13.71
C GLY A 189 15.66 23.36 14.03
N ALA A 190 15.66 24.02 15.19
CA ALA A 190 14.69 25.06 15.51
C ALA A 190 15.40 26.42 15.51
N GLN A 191 15.46 27.08 14.35
CA GLN A 191 15.56 28.54 14.22
C GLN A 191 14.49 29.03 13.26
#